data_b63b567673477015f64f5e7a07d06bec
#
_entry.id   b63b567673477015f64f5e7a07d06bec
#
_cell.length_a   1.000
_cell.length_b   1.000
_cell.length_c   1.000
_cell.angle_alpha   90.00
_cell.angle_beta   90.00
_cell.angle_gamma   90.00
#
_symmetry.space_group_name_H-M   'P 1'
#
loop_
_entity.id
_entity.type
_entity.pdbx_description
1 polymer ?
#
loop_
_entity_poly.entity_id
_entity_poly.type
_entity_poly.pdbx_seq_one_letter_code
_entity_poly.pdbx_strand_id
1 'polypeptide(L)'
;MNENIFEKMTNQLAQTIDSSIALALHNKNQEVQIVHLLWALLTNTNSVLNQLLNKMNINKTAIELEAKSYASKLASVSSVTKNSIKLSKELYESFQKAQGLATNNGDKFIAIDTWLIANFDNQILKDILGKYIDLKEAKKELEAMRTGKNIDTQSGDDNLEALNQYGIDLNKKAIDGKLDPVIGRDEQINRMMQILIRKTKNNPILLGEAGTGKTAIAEGLAQRIVNKDVPTSLLNKRVVSLDMSALIAGAKYRGEFEDRLKSVIDEVKNDGNIILFIDEIHTIIGAGAVEGSMDAANILKPSLARGELHTIGATTLKEYRKYFEKDTAMQRRFQPVKVDEPSVNEALQILRGIKERLETHHNVTINDSALVSAAKLSNRYITDRFLPDKAIDLIDEAAAELKMQIESEPIALSTIKREIQTLNVEKEALKMEKNKKNKERLNQIEKELANKNEEKQNLEARFENEKRTFNATSELKAKIDELRTKANIAKRESNFEQAAKIEYGEIPALEEKIKENTQKWDKMQEEGTLLRNSVDEEAIASIV
;
A
#
# COMPACT_ATOMS: atom_id res chain seq x y z
N MET A 1 47.12 -13.42 8.30
CA MET A 1 45.81 -14.10 8.17
C MET A 1 44.88 -13.15 7.43
N ASN A 2 44.68 -13.37 6.12
CA ASN A 2 43.67 -12.62 5.38
C ASN A 2 42.33 -13.32 5.65
N GLU A 3 41.66 -12.95 6.76
CA GLU A 3 40.24 -13.24 6.88
C GLU A 3 39.53 -12.54 5.72
N ASN A 4 38.72 -13.29 5.01
CA ASN A 4 38.03 -12.78 3.84
C ASN A 4 37.10 -11.65 4.28
N ILE A 5 37.41 -10.39 3.95
CA ILE A 5 36.67 -9.20 4.38
C ILE A 5 35.18 -9.29 3.99
N PHE A 6 34.84 -10.04 2.95
CA PHE A 6 33.48 -10.25 2.49
C PHE A 6 32.65 -11.12 3.44
N GLU A 7 33.27 -12.00 4.23
CA GLU A 7 32.57 -12.80 5.26
C GLU A 7 32.16 -11.96 6.48
N LYS A 8 32.77 -10.78 6.61
CA LYS A 8 32.47 -9.81 7.69
C LYS A 8 31.55 -8.69 7.23
N MET A 9 30.86 -8.83 6.12
CA MET A 9 29.88 -7.85 5.66
C MET A 9 28.45 -8.29 6.01
N THR A 10 27.60 -7.29 6.20
CA THR A 10 26.16 -7.54 6.30
C THR A 10 25.58 -8.01 4.98
N ASN A 11 24.44 -8.68 5.03
CA ASN A 11 23.76 -9.18 3.84
C ASN A 11 23.40 -8.05 2.85
N GLN A 12 22.96 -6.90 3.35
CA GLN A 12 22.64 -5.74 2.50
C GLN A 12 23.88 -5.15 1.81
N LEU A 13 25.00 -5.04 2.52
CA LEU A 13 26.23 -4.56 1.92
C LEU A 13 26.72 -5.53 0.83
N ALA A 14 26.66 -6.84 1.09
CA ALA A 14 27.02 -7.86 0.11
C ALA A 14 26.12 -7.81 -1.13
N GLN A 15 24.80 -7.70 -0.98
CA GLN A 15 23.85 -7.52 -2.08
C GLN A 15 24.09 -6.20 -2.86
N THR A 16 24.48 -5.14 -2.16
CA THR A 16 24.82 -3.86 -2.79
C THR A 16 26.07 -3.98 -3.65
N ILE A 17 27.07 -4.77 -3.22
CA ILE A 17 28.25 -5.08 -4.01
C ILE A 17 27.87 -5.88 -5.27
N ASP A 18 27.02 -6.90 -5.16
CA ASP A 18 26.53 -7.64 -6.33
C ASP A 18 25.79 -6.72 -7.32
N SER A 19 24.98 -5.80 -6.82
CA SER A 19 24.31 -4.79 -7.64
C SER A 19 25.31 -3.84 -8.29
N SER A 20 26.36 -3.43 -7.59
CA SER A 20 27.43 -2.57 -8.14
C SER A 20 28.22 -3.27 -9.23
N ILE A 21 28.45 -4.58 -9.11
CA ILE A 21 29.06 -5.41 -10.16
C ILE A 21 28.15 -5.42 -11.41
N ALA A 22 26.84 -5.60 -11.25
CA ALA A 22 25.89 -5.58 -12.35
C ALA A 22 25.87 -4.22 -13.07
N LEU A 23 25.93 -3.10 -12.32
CA LEU A 23 26.01 -1.75 -12.89
C LEU A 23 27.32 -1.51 -13.66
N ALA A 24 28.46 -1.94 -13.13
CA ALA A 24 29.75 -1.84 -13.80
C ALA A 24 29.78 -2.68 -15.09
N LEU A 25 29.22 -3.88 -15.08
CA LEU A 25 29.06 -4.73 -16.27
C LEU A 25 28.17 -4.06 -17.33
N HIS A 26 27.05 -3.46 -16.92
CA HIS A 26 26.15 -2.75 -17.82
C HIS A 26 26.87 -1.59 -18.54
N ASN A 27 27.70 -0.84 -17.80
CA ASN A 27 28.51 0.25 -18.35
C ASN A 27 29.79 -0.22 -19.07
N LYS A 28 30.05 -1.53 -19.11
CA LYS A 28 31.28 -2.14 -19.71
C LYS A 28 32.56 -1.64 -19.02
N ASN A 29 32.51 -1.32 -17.73
CA ASN A 29 33.67 -0.93 -16.96
C ASN A 29 34.47 -2.19 -16.56
N GLN A 30 35.81 -2.09 -16.57
CA GLN A 30 36.71 -3.20 -16.25
C GLN A 30 36.80 -3.48 -14.74
N GLU A 31 36.54 -2.46 -13.92
CA GLU A 31 36.61 -2.52 -12.47
C GLU A 31 35.35 -1.91 -11.81
N VAL A 32 34.99 -2.46 -10.67
CA VAL A 32 33.96 -1.89 -9.81
C VAL A 32 34.62 -0.84 -8.92
N GLN A 33 34.21 0.40 -9.04
CA GLN A 33 34.72 1.54 -8.26
C GLN A 33 33.70 2.01 -7.21
N ILE A 34 34.09 2.88 -6.31
CA ILE A 34 33.26 3.48 -5.24
C ILE A 34 31.96 4.09 -5.81
N VAL A 35 32.02 4.70 -6.99
CA VAL A 35 30.84 5.30 -7.64
C VAL A 35 29.77 4.26 -8.00
N HIS A 36 30.16 3.03 -8.37
CA HIS A 36 29.20 1.97 -8.66
C HIS A 36 28.48 1.51 -7.39
N LEU A 37 29.19 1.44 -6.25
CA LEU A 37 28.59 1.13 -4.96
C LEU A 37 27.65 2.26 -4.51
N LEU A 38 28.06 3.51 -4.65
CA LEU A 38 27.22 4.67 -4.38
C LEU A 38 25.95 4.66 -5.26
N TRP A 39 26.09 4.38 -6.56
CA TRP A 39 24.94 4.30 -7.46
C TRP A 39 24.01 3.15 -7.10
N ALA A 40 24.54 1.98 -6.76
CA ALA A 40 23.74 0.86 -6.27
C ALA A 40 22.94 1.22 -4.98
N LEU A 41 23.56 1.93 -4.03
CA LEU A 41 22.89 2.44 -2.83
C LEU A 41 21.77 3.42 -3.15
N LEU A 42 21.95 4.32 -4.11
CA LEU A 42 20.95 5.30 -4.53
C LEU A 42 19.78 4.64 -5.27
N THR A 43 20.04 3.60 -6.05
CA THR A 43 18.99 2.86 -6.78
C THR A 43 18.14 2.00 -5.84
N ASN A 44 18.71 1.46 -4.77
CA ASN A 44 17.96 0.70 -3.76
C ASN A 44 17.14 1.65 -2.86
N THR A 45 15.84 1.68 -3.04
CA THR A 45 14.92 2.58 -2.29
C THR A 45 14.99 2.40 -0.78
N ASN A 46 15.34 1.22 -0.30
CA ASN A 46 15.40 0.87 1.12
C ASN A 46 16.82 0.98 1.71
N SER A 47 17.79 1.52 0.96
CA SER A 47 19.14 1.69 1.47
C SER A 47 19.22 2.74 2.57
N VAL A 48 20.10 2.55 3.54
CA VAL A 48 20.39 3.52 4.61
C VAL A 48 20.74 4.91 4.05
N LEU A 49 21.40 4.98 2.89
CA LEU A 49 21.68 6.25 2.22
C LEU A 49 20.39 6.97 1.78
N ASN A 50 19.45 6.26 1.18
CA ASN A 50 18.18 6.87 0.76
C ASN A 50 17.32 7.31 1.96
N GLN A 51 17.37 6.57 3.06
CA GLN A 51 16.73 6.96 4.33
C GLN A 51 17.34 8.25 4.88
N LEU A 52 18.67 8.35 4.90
CA LEU A 52 19.39 9.57 5.28
C LEU A 52 18.98 10.77 4.42
N LEU A 53 18.97 10.60 3.09
CA LEU A 53 18.59 11.66 2.16
C LEU A 53 17.13 12.11 2.37
N ASN A 54 16.22 11.19 2.60
CA ASN A 54 14.82 11.49 2.91
C ASN A 54 14.69 12.26 4.24
N LYS A 55 15.42 11.86 5.28
CA LYS A 55 15.43 12.54 6.60
C LYS A 55 15.97 13.97 6.49
N MET A 56 16.94 14.19 5.61
CA MET A 56 17.51 15.50 5.32
C MET A 56 16.70 16.30 4.28
N ASN A 57 15.56 15.79 3.79
CA ASN A 57 14.72 16.39 2.73
C ASN A 57 15.47 16.65 1.41
N ILE A 58 16.39 15.77 1.05
CA ILE A 58 17.20 15.90 -0.18
C ILE A 58 16.65 15.00 -1.29
N ASN A 59 16.48 15.58 -2.46
CA ASN A 59 16.03 14.83 -3.65
C ASN A 59 17.16 13.94 -4.20
N LYS A 60 16.99 12.62 -4.05
CA LYS A 60 17.96 11.62 -4.51
C LYS A 60 18.20 11.59 -6.02
N THR A 61 17.20 11.99 -6.82
CA THR A 61 17.24 11.84 -8.29
C THR A 61 18.41 12.60 -8.92
N ALA A 62 18.71 13.80 -8.42
CA ALA A 62 19.85 14.60 -8.89
C ALA A 62 21.18 13.92 -8.58
N ILE A 63 21.33 13.34 -7.39
CA ILE A 63 22.54 12.65 -6.94
C ILE A 63 22.73 11.35 -7.74
N GLU A 64 21.65 10.62 -7.99
CA GLU A 64 21.67 9.38 -8.79
C GLU A 64 22.10 9.65 -10.24
N LEU A 65 21.56 10.69 -10.87
CA LEU A 65 21.98 11.12 -12.22
C LEU A 65 23.46 11.50 -12.27
N GLU A 66 23.96 12.17 -11.24
CA GLU A 66 25.38 12.55 -11.18
C GLU A 66 26.28 11.32 -10.99
N ALA A 67 25.92 10.39 -10.10
CA ALA A 67 26.63 9.14 -9.92
C ALA A 67 26.67 8.31 -11.23
N LYS A 68 25.53 8.23 -11.94
CA LYS A 68 25.43 7.59 -13.25
C LYS A 68 26.31 8.29 -14.30
N SER A 69 26.29 9.62 -14.36
CA SER A 69 27.14 10.40 -15.27
C SER A 69 28.63 10.21 -14.97
N TYR A 70 29.01 10.13 -13.70
CA TYR A 70 30.39 9.86 -13.30
C TYR A 70 30.81 8.44 -13.71
N ALA A 71 29.99 7.43 -13.44
CA ALA A 71 30.25 6.04 -13.81
C ALA A 71 30.39 5.87 -15.35
N SER A 72 29.62 6.59 -16.15
CA SER A 72 29.68 6.53 -17.62
C SER A 72 30.97 7.13 -18.22
N LYS A 73 31.68 7.98 -17.47
CA LYS A 73 32.97 8.57 -17.89
C LYS A 73 34.15 7.69 -17.57
N LEU A 74 33.97 6.62 -16.81
CA LEU A 74 35.03 5.68 -16.51
C LEU A 74 35.43 4.88 -17.76
N ALA A 75 36.70 4.39 -17.78
CA ALA A 75 37.21 3.58 -18.89
C ALA A 75 36.32 2.36 -19.15
N SER A 76 35.87 2.21 -20.37
CA SER A 76 35.06 1.07 -20.83
C SER A 76 35.86 0.19 -21.79
N VAL A 77 35.57 -1.10 -21.81
CA VAL A 77 36.19 -2.10 -22.70
C VAL A 77 35.10 -2.80 -23.52
N SER A 78 35.53 -3.34 -24.69
CA SER A 78 34.59 -3.93 -25.67
C SER A 78 33.84 -5.16 -25.15
N SER A 79 34.42 -5.92 -24.22
CA SER A 79 33.77 -7.08 -23.60
C SER A 79 34.23 -7.26 -22.15
N VAL A 80 33.28 -7.29 -21.21
CA VAL A 80 33.50 -7.61 -19.79
C VAL A 80 32.57 -8.74 -19.42
N THR A 81 33.07 -9.75 -18.71
CA THR A 81 32.28 -10.85 -18.19
C THR A 81 32.26 -10.78 -16.64
N LYS A 82 31.26 -11.38 -16.01
CA LYS A 82 31.19 -11.43 -14.56
C LYS A 82 32.44 -12.02 -13.89
N ASN A 83 33.13 -12.93 -14.58
CA ASN A 83 34.34 -13.57 -14.06
C ASN A 83 35.63 -12.74 -14.28
N SER A 84 35.61 -11.73 -15.15
CA SER A 84 36.76 -10.88 -15.43
C SER A 84 36.78 -9.55 -14.70
N ILE A 85 35.62 -9.13 -14.16
CA ILE A 85 35.52 -7.87 -13.45
C ILE A 85 36.11 -7.98 -12.04
N LYS A 86 36.88 -6.97 -11.65
CA LYS A 86 37.53 -6.92 -10.33
C LYS A 86 37.06 -5.68 -9.56
N LEU A 87 37.18 -5.73 -8.26
CA LEU A 87 37.03 -4.53 -7.42
C LEU A 87 38.29 -3.67 -7.59
N SER A 88 38.10 -2.36 -7.71
CA SER A 88 39.24 -1.44 -7.74
C SER A 88 39.98 -1.47 -6.40
N LYS A 89 41.26 -1.15 -6.42
CA LYS A 89 42.10 -1.06 -5.22
C LYS A 89 41.48 -0.08 -4.21
N GLU A 90 41.00 1.06 -4.68
CA GLU A 90 40.40 2.10 -3.87
C GLU A 90 39.11 1.62 -3.17
N LEU A 91 38.26 0.87 -3.88
CA LEU A 91 37.05 0.28 -3.29
C LEU A 91 37.41 -0.77 -2.22
N TYR A 92 38.42 -1.59 -2.47
CA TYR A 92 38.90 -2.56 -1.48
C TYR A 92 39.45 -1.88 -0.21
N GLU A 93 40.27 -0.84 -0.37
CA GLU A 93 40.79 -0.02 0.74
C GLU A 93 39.65 0.65 1.52
N SER A 94 38.57 1.07 0.84
CA SER A 94 37.39 1.65 1.50
C SER A 94 36.70 0.66 2.44
N PHE A 95 36.66 -0.62 2.09
CA PHE A 95 36.13 -1.67 2.97
C PHE A 95 37.06 -1.96 4.15
N GLN A 96 38.39 -1.93 3.95
CA GLN A 96 39.36 -2.08 5.05
C GLN A 96 39.22 -0.95 6.08
N LYS A 97 38.99 0.29 5.61
CA LYS A 97 38.76 1.44 6.45
C LYS A 97 37.46 1.31 7.25
N ALA A 98 36.38 0.83 6.60
CA ALA A 98 35.12 0.53 7.24
C ALA A 98 35.24 -0.59 8.29
N GLN A 99 36.04 -1.63 8.03
CA GLN A 99 36.33 -2.70 8.97
C GLN A 99 37.04 -2.16 10.23
N GLY A 100 37.98 -1.25 10.06
CA GLY A 100 38.65 -0.60 11.19
C GLY A 100 37.67 0.19 12.06
N LEU A 101 36.74 0.93 11.43
CA LEU A 101 35.69 1.67 12.15
C LEU A 101 34.71 0.72 12.85
N ALA A 102 34.26 -0.35 12.16
CA ALA A 102 33.40 -1.37 12.74
C ALA A 102 34.00 -1.98 14.00
N THR A 103 35.27 -2.36 13.93
CA THR A 103 35.98 -2.93 15.09
C THR A 103 36.06 -1.94 16.27
N ASN A 104 36.32 -0.65 15.99
CA ASN A 104 36.37 0.39 17.02
C ASN A 104 34.98 0.62 17.67
N ASN A 105 33.90 0.46 16.91
CA ASN A 105 32.53 0.55 17.41
C ASN A 105 32.05 -0.70 18.15
N GLY A 106 32.83 -1.80 18.12
CA GLY A 106 32.45 -3.07 18.71
C GLY A 106 31.54 -3.93 17.80
N ASP A 107 31.44 -3.59 16.51
CA ASP A 107 30.65 -4.33 15.53
C ASP A 107 31.38 -5.59 15.05
N LYS A 108 30.65 -6.68 14.85
CA LYS A 108 31.19 -7.93 14.25
C LYS A 108 31.15 -7.90 12.73
N PHE A 109 30.23 -7.11 12.15
CA PHE A 109 30.04 -7.02 10.71
C PHE A 109 30.15 -5.56 10.23
N ILE A 110 30.60 -5.40 8.97
CA ILE A 110 30.64 -4.12 8.28
C ILE A 110 29.28 -3.84 7.68
N ALA A 111 28.65 -2.76 8.11
CA ALA A 111 27.35 -2.33 7.65
C ALA A 111 27.47 -1.16 6.64
N ILE A 112 26.39 -0.84 5.91
CA ILE A 112 26.37 0.25 4.92
C ILE A 112 26.63 1.60 5.57
N ASP A 113 26.04 1.89 6.73
CA ASP A 113 26.25 3.13 7.49
C ASP A 113 27.71 3.29 7.92
N THR A 114 28.32 2.18 8.40
CA THR A 114 29.73 2.17 8.80
C THR A 114 30.63 2.43 7.59
N TRP A 115 30.31 1.83 6.43
CA TRP A 115 31.05 2.09 5.20
C TRP A 115 30.94 3.56 4.76
N LEU A 116 29.73 4.15 4.79
CA LEU A 116 29.51 5.57 4.47
C LEU A 116 30.29 6.48 5.39
N ILE A 117 30.13 6.31 6.72
CA ILE A 117 30.81 7.13 7.74
C ILE A 117 32.34 7.06 7.58
N ALA A 118 32.88 5.85 7.36
CA ALA A 118 34.31 5.65 7.20
C ALA A 118 34.88 6.31 5.92
N ASN A 119 34.05 6.53 4.91
CA ASN A 119 34.50 6.96 3.59
C ASN A 119 33.97 8.34 3.15
N PHE A 120 33.29 9.12 4.01
CA PHE A 120 32.87 10.50 3.67
C PHE A 120 34.04 11.44 3.33
N ASP A 121 35.27 11.08 3.67
CA ASP A 121 36.48 11.80 3.27
C ASP A 121 36.98 11.42 1.88
N ASN A 122 36.44 10.35 1.26
CA ASN A 122 36.78 9.94 -0.12
C ASN A 122 36.39 11.03 -1.12
N GLN A 123 37.26 11.25 -2.13
CA GLN A 123 37.07 12.34 -3.10
C GLN A 123 35.81 12.15 -3.95
N ILE A 124 35.52 10.92 -4.39
CA ILE A 124 34.33 10.62 -5.21
C ILE A 124 33.04 10.90 -4.43
N LEU A 125 32.98 10.50 -3.15
CA LEU A 125 31.82 10.77 -2.31
C LEU A 125 31.66 12.28 -2.01
N LYS A 126 32.77 13.01 -1.80
CA LYS A 126 32.73 14.47 -1.68
C LYS A 126 32.25 15.16 -2.93
N ASP A 127 32.72 14.72 -4.10
CA ASP A 127 32.40 15.35 -5.38
C ASP A 127 30.94 15.11 -5.77
N ILE A 128 30.33 13.99 -5.37
CA ILE A 128 28.94 13.64 -5.69
C ILE A 128 27.99 14.02 -4.55
N LEU A 129 28.19 13.49 -3.34
CA LEU A 129 27.29 13.75 -2.20
C LEU A 129 27.50 15.15 -1.61
N GLY A 130 28.75 15.59 -1.47
CA GLY A 130 29.07 16.85 -0.80
C GLY A 130 28.57 18.11 -1.50
N LYS A 131 28.05 18.01 -2.74
CA LYS A 131 27.34 19.10 -3.43
C LYS A 131 25.91 19.30 -2.93
N TYR A 132 25.32 18.26 -2.37
CA TYR A 132 23.90 18.23 -2.02
C TYR A 132 23.67 18.16 -0.51
N ILE A 133 24.64 17.61 0.24
CA ILE A 133 24.55 17.41 1.70
C ILE A 133 25.82 17.89 2.40
N ASP A 134 25.66 18.38 3.63
CA ASP A 134 26.80 18.55 4.54
C ASP A 134 27.19 17.17 5.10
N LEU A 135 28.36 16.68 4.68
CA LEU A 135 28.86 15.35 5.08
C LEU A 135 29.12 15.24 6.58
N LYS A 136 29.34 16.35 7.30
CA LYS A 136 29.49 16.35 8.77
C LYS A 136 28.14 16.15 9.45
N GLU A 137 27.10 16.80 8.94
CA GLU A 137 25.74 16.64 9.41
C GLU A 137 25.21 15.23 9.07
N ALA A 138 25.45 14.78 7.83
CA ALA A 138 25.11 13.42 7.40
C ALA A 138 25.75 12.34 8.28
N LYS A 139 27.00 12.54 8.71
CA LYS A 139 27.67 11.63 9.65
C LYS A 139 26.96 11.58 11.00
N LYS A 140 26.61 12.74 11.57
CA LYS A 140 25.86 12.81 12.85
C LYS A 140 24.49 12.15 12.76
N GLU A 141 23.80 12.36 11.64
CA GLU A 141 22.49 11.76 11.43
C GLU A 141 22.58 10.22 11.28
N LEU A 142 23.59 9.69 10.57
CA LEU A 142 23.81 8.24 10.50
C LEU A 142 24.17 7.64 11.88
N GLU A 143 25.00 8.33 12.67
CA GLU A 143 25.32 7.92 14.04
C GLU A 143 24.06 7.96 14.94
N ALA A 144 23.18 8.94 14.76
CA ALA A 144 21.91 9.04 15.47
C ALA A 144 20.91 7.95 15.05
N MET A 145 20.86 7.59 13.76
CA MET A 145 20.02 6.48 13.25
C MET A 145 20.43 5.13 13.85
N ARG A 146 21.69 4.98 14.21
CA ARG A 146 22.25 3.76 14.82
C ARG A 146 21.79 3.50 16.25
N THR A 147 21.31 4.51 16.96
CA THR A 147 20.81 4.43 18.35
C THR A 147 21.72 3.65 19.33
N GLY A 148 23.05 3.67 19.09
CA GLY A 148 24.03 3.00 19.97
C GLY A 148 24.03 1.46 19.88
N LYS A 149 23.41 0.85 18.87
CA LYS A 149 23.40 -0.61 18.66
C LYS A 149 24.65 -1.08 17.92
N ASN A 150 25.24 -2.18 18.37
CA ASN A 150 26.31 -2.86 17.65
C ASN A 150 25.72 -3.78 16.57
N ILE A 151 26.42 -3.92 15.46
CA ILE A 151 26.06 -4.82 14.35
C ILE A 151 26.69 -6.19 14.62
N ASP A 152 25.96 -7.04 15.33
CA ASP A 152 26.42 -8.36 15.77
C ASP A 152 26.01 -9.51 14.84
N THR A 153 25.11 -9.27 13.88
CA THR A 153 24.59 -10.26 12.92
C THR A 153 24.76 -9.78 11.50
N GLN A 154 24.79 -10.71 10.53
CA GLN A 154 24.85 -10.39 9.10
C GLN A 154 23.60 -9.64 8.59
N SER A 155 22.46 -9.76 9.27
CA SER A 155 21.23 -9.01 9.03
C SER A 155 21.14 -7.69 9.79
N GLY A 156 22.24 -7.21 10.36
CA GLY A 156 22.25 -6.03 11.21
C GLY A 156 21.81 -4.73 10.52
N ASP A 157 22.03 -4.60 9.22
CA ASP A 157 21.55 -3.47 8.41
C ASP A 157 20.03 -3.48 8.21
N ASP A 158 19.40 -4.66 8.20
CA ASP A 158 17.95 -4.80 8.09
C ASP A 158 17.23 -4.23 9.31
N ASN A 159 17.98 -3.98 10.38
CA ASN A 159 17.46 -3.60 11.68
C ASN A 159 17.52 -2.08 11.96
N LEU A 160 18.02 -1.28 11.02
CA LEU A 160 18.17 0.18 11.18
C LEU A 160 16.91 0.94 10.81
N GLU A 161 15.78 0.51 10.78
CA GLU A 161 14.43 1.07 10.61
C GLU A 161 13.43 -0.06 10.32
N ALA A 162 13.43 -1.05 11.20
CA ALA A 162 12.57 -2.21 11.08
C ALA A 162 11.07 -1.82 11.00
N LEU A 163 10.67 -0.72 11.65
CA LEU A 163 9.31 -0.21 11.57
C LEU A 163 8.91 0.30 10.19
N ASN A 164 9.83 0.90 9.44
CA ASN A 164 9.52 1.35 8.08
C ASN A 164 9.44 0.18 7.10
N GLN A 165 10.14 -0.92 7.39
CA GLN A 165 10.16 -2.11 6.56
C GLN A 165 9.00 -3.08 6.87
N TYR A 166 8.68 -3.25 8.15
CA TYR A 166 7.72 -4.25 8.63
C TYR A 166 6.48 -3.64 9.29
N GLY A 167 6.34 -2.32 9.25
CA GLY A 167 5.21 -1.61 9.82
C GLY A 167 4.56 -0.66 8.84
N ILE A 168 3.26 -0.48 9.00
CA ILE A 168 2.46 0.47 8.24
C ILE A 168 2.05 1.59 9.20
N ASP A 169 2.55 2.80 9.00
CA ASP A 169 2.19 3.97 9.81
C ASP A 169 0.78 4.44 9.47
N LEU A 170 -0.17 4.18 10.38
CA LEU A 170 -1.57 4.55 10.20
C LEU A 170 -1.78 6.06 10.32
N ASN A 171 -0.98 6.76 11.14
CA ASN A 171 -1.06 8.22 11.22
C ASN A 171 -0.67 8.86 9.89
N LYS A 172 0.38 8.37 9.24
CA LYS A 172 0.78 8.84 7.91
C LYS A 172 -0.30 8.58 6.87
N LYS A 173 -0.89 7.37 6.86
CA LYS A 173 -2.05 7.08 5.99
C LYS A 173 -3.23 8.01 6.25
N ALA A 174 -3.49 8.35 7.53
CA ALA A 174 -4.54 9.30 7.90
C ALA A 174 -4.24 10.73 7.41
N ILE A 175 -2.96 11.16 7.49
CA ILE A 175 -2.52 12.46 6.96
C ILE A 175 -2.68 12.50 5.44
N ASP A 176 -2.28 11.44 4.76
CA ASP A 176 -2.39 11.30 3.30
C ASP A 176 -3.84 11.13 2.81
N GLY A 177 -4.84 11.04 3.71
CA GLY A 177 -6.24 10.82 3.35
C GLY A 177 -6.54 9.41 2.80
N LYS A 178 -5.66 8.44 3.04
CA LYS A 178 -5.76 7.07 2.51
C LYS A 178 -6.58 6.11 3.37
N LEU A 179 -7.01 6.55 4.56
CA LEU A 179 -7.86 5.75 5.45
C LEU A 179 -9.34 6.04 5.21
N ASP A 180 -10.17 5.01 5.29
CA ASP A 180 -11.61 5.14 5.25
C ASP A 180 -12.15 5.84 6.50
N PRO A 181 -13.26 6.60 6.41
CA PRO A 181 -13.89 7.18 7.57
C PRO A 181 -14.44 6.08 8.47
N VAL A 182 -14.13 6.14 9.76
CA VAL A 182 -14.61 5.16 10.75
C VAL A 182 -15.90 5.66 11.36
N ILE A 183 -16.98 4.92 11.18
CA ILE A 183 -18.35 5.30 11.55
C ILE A 183 -18.90 4.30 12.55
N GLY A 184 -19.58 4.80 13.59
CA GLY A 184 -20.32 3.99 14.55
C GLY A 184 -19.46 3.16 15.51
N ARG A 185 -18.17 3.50 15.67
CA ARG A 185 -17.23 2.80 16.57
C ARG A 185 -16.67 3.68 17.69
N ASP A 186 -17.34 4.79 17.99
CA ASP A 186 -16.89 5.77 18.98
C ASP A 186 -16.73 5.19 20.39
N GLU A 187 -17.63 4.32 20.81
CA GLU A 187 -17.53 3.66 22.13
C GLU A 187 -16.29 2.79 22.24
N GLN A 188 -16.01 1.99 21.20
CA GLN A 188 -14.85 1.08 21.17
C GLN A 188 -13.55 1.87 21.13
N ILE A 189 -13.47 2.93 20.32
CA ILE A 189 -12.30 3.81 20.24
C ILE A 189 -12.09 4.53 21.58
N ASN A 190 -13.13 5.08 22.20
CA ASN A 190 -13.06 5.72 23.50
C ASN A 190 -12.60 4.73 24.59
N ARG A 191 -13.14 3.51 24.57
CA ARG A 191 -12.74 2.45 25.51
C ARG A 191 -11.27 2.06 25.30
N MET A 192 -10.82 1.96 24.08
CA MET A 192 -9.44 1.69 23.73
C MET A 192 -8.50 2.78 24.22
N MET A 193 -8.84 4.07 24.02
CA MET A 193 -8.08 5.20 24.55
C MET A 193 -8.01 5.18 26.08
N GLN A 194 -9.13 4.91 26.78
CA GLN A 194 -9.14 4.75 28.24
C GLN A 194 -8.17 3.66 28.70
N ILE A 195 -8.09 2.54 27.99
CA ILE A 195 -7.20 1.44 28.35
C ILE A 195 -5.74 1.85 28.12
N LEU A 196 -5.41 2.48 27.00
CA LEU A 196 -4.04 2.91 26.67
C LEU A 196 -3.43 3.87 27.71
N ILE A 197 -4.23 4.70 28.37
CA ILE A 197 -3.77 5.64 29.40
C ILE A 197 -3.71 5.03 30.82
N ARG A 198 -4.08 3.77 30.99
CA ARG A 198 -4.02 3.11 32.33
C ARG A 198 -2.58 2.82 32.73
N LYS A 199 -2.34 2.78 34.05
CA LYS A 199 -1.04 2.39 34.61
C LYS A 199 -0.74 0.88 34.45
N THR A 200 -1.78 0.05 34.48
CA THR A 200 -1.68 -1.41 34.35
C THR A 200 -2.76 -1.92 33.44
N LYS A 201 -2.56 -3.07 32.78
CA LYS A 201 -3.46 -3.60 31.75
C LYS A 201 -3.76 -2.54 30.67
N ASN A 202 -2.71 -1.86 30.24
CA ASN A 202 -2.77 -0.73 29.31
C ASN A 202 -2.70 -1.13 27.83
N ASN A 203 -2.79 -2.43 27.53
CA ASN A 203 -2.86 -2.94 26.16
C ASN A 203 -4.29 -3.39 25.87
N PRO A 204 -5.05 -2.70 25.02
CA PRO A 204 -6.34 -3.18 24.56
C PRO A 204 -6.21 -4.37 23.64
N ILE A 205 -7.13 -5.31 23.73
CA ILE A 205 -7.31 -6.39 22.75
C ILE A 205 -8.72 -6.36 22.22
N LEU A 206 -8.85 -6.12 20.92
CA LEU A 206 -10.11 -6.06 20.19
C LEU A 206 -10.62 -7.49 19.93
N LEU A 207 -11.77 -7.84 20.47
CA LEU A 207 -12.37 -9.16 20.35
C LEU A 207 -13.64 -9.10 19.50
N GLY A 208 -13.62 -9.71 18.35
CA GLY A 208 -14.77 -9.80 17.43
C GLY A 208 -14.51 -10.80 16.31
N GLU A 209 -15.56 -11.24 15.67
CA GLU A 209 -15.45 -12.14 14.52
C GLU A 209 -14.74 -11.45 13.32
N ALA A 210 -14.33 -12.24 12.32
CA ALA A 210 -13.72 -11.70 11.11
C ALA A 210 -14.74 -10.79 10.39
N GLY A 211 -14.29 -9.67 9.84
CA GLY A 211 -15.16 -8.73 9.12
C GLY A 211 -15.99 -7.79 9.98
N THR A 212 -15.88 -7.80 11.34
CA THR A 212 -16.60 -6.86 12.23
C THR A 212 -15.96 -5.47 12.33
N GLY A 213 -14.84 -5.22 11.64
CA GLY A 213 -14.19 -3.91 11.60
C GLY A 213 -13.20 -3.65 12.73
N LYS A 214 -12.49 -4.66 13.24
CA LYS A 214 -11.45 -4.52 14.27
C LYS A 214 -10.30 -3.60 13.82
N THR A 215 -9.82 -3.79 12.62
CA THR A 215 -8.74 -2.98 12.01
C THR A 215 -9.17 -1.51 11.85
N ALA A 216 -10.41 -1.27 11.44
CA ALA A 216 -10.98 0.07 11.32
C ALA A 216 -10.96 0.85 12.65
N ILE A 217 -11.13 0.18 13.81
CA ILE A 217 -11.06 0.83 15.13
C ILE A 217 -9.64 1.38 15.40
N ALA A 218 -8.59 0.63 15.01
CA ALA A 218 -7.20 1.11 15.15
C ALA A 218 -6.92 2.27 14.18
N GLU A 219 -7.45 2.21 12.96
CA GLU A 219 -7.39 3.30 11.98
C GLU A 219 -8.13 4.55 12.48
N GLY A 220 -9.30 4.38 13.10
CA GLY A 220 -10.05 5.45 13.72
C GLY A 220 -9.30 6.14 14.88
N LEU A 221 -8.55 5.39 15.67
CA LEU A 221 -7.65 5.98 16.65
C LEU A 221 -6.57 6.83 16.00
N ALA A 222 -5.93 6.34 14.93
CA ALA A 222 -4.92 7.09 14.20
C ALA A 222 -5.49 8.39 13.60
N GLN A 223 -6.71 8.36 13.03
CA GLN A 223 -7.42 9.53 12.53
C GLN A 223 -7.68 10.56 13.65
N ARG A 224 -8.14 10.10 14.82
CA ARG A 224 -8.38 10.99 15.97
C ARG A 224 -7.09 11.61 16.51
N ILE A 225 -5.99 10.85 16.56
CA ILE A 225 -4.67 11.40 16.95
C ILE A 225 -4.25 12.51 15.98
N VAL A 226 -4.35 12.27 14.68
CA VAL A 226 -3.99 13.26 13.65
C VAL A 226 -4.89 14.50 13.71
N ASN A 227 -6.18 14.32 14.00
CA ASN A 227 -7.15 15.42 14.16
C ASN A 227 -7.07 16.08 15.54
N LYS A 228 -6.17 15.61 16.44
CA LYS A 228 -6.03 16.09 17.82
C LYS A 228 -7.29 15.91 18.69
N ASP A 229 -8.12 14.94 18.34
CA ASP A 229 -9.34 14.55 19.06
C ASP A 229 -9.06 13.37 20.01
N VAL A 230 -8.02 13.53 20.83
CA VAL A 230 -7.58 12.53 21.82
C VAL A 230 -7.08 13.21 23.10
N PRO A 231 -7.07 12.50 24.24
CA PRO A 231 -6.46 13.01 25.47
C PRO A 231 -5.00 13.43 25.26
N THR A 232 -4.54 14.42 26.04
CA THR A 232 -3.20 15.02 25.92
C THR A 232 -2.06 14.00 25.94
N SER A 233 -2.22 12.90 26.68
CA SER A 233 -1.24 11.81 26.77
C SER A 233 -1.08 11.00 25.46
N LEU A 234 -2.04 11.10 24.54
CA LEU A 234 -2.03 10.40 23.25
C LEU A 234 -1.75 11.31 22.05
N LEU A 235 -1.67 12.65 22.23
CA LEU A 235 -1.50 13.62 21.14
C LEU A 235 -0.26 13.37 20.28
N ASN A 236 0.84 12.92 20.90
CA ASN A 236 2.12 12.68 20.21
C ASN A 236 2.35 11.20 19.88
N LYS A 237 1.33 10.35 20.06
CA LYS A 237 1.46 8.94 19.77
C LYS A 237 1.26 8.65 18.28
N ARG A 238 1.97 7.61 17.80
CA ARG A 238 1.87 7.07 16.44
C ARG A 238 1.33 5.65 16.53
N VAL A 239 0.33 5.33 15.74
CA VAL A 239 -0.18 3.96 15.61
C VAL A 239 0.48 3.33 14.40
N VAL A 240 1.24 2.27 14.61
CA VAL A 240 1.91 1.52 13.55
C VAL A 240 1.35 0.11 13.52
N SER A 241 0.79 -0.29 12.39
CA SER A 241 0.31 -1.66 12.16
C SER A 241 1.46 -2.56 11.76
N LEU A 242 1.65 -3.65 12.47
CA LEU A 242 2.69 -4.64 12.16
C LEU A 242 2.26 -5.49 10.97
N ASP A 243 3.08 -5.54 9.93
CA ASP A 243 2.87 -6.40 8.77
C ASP A 243 3.53 -7.77 8.99
N MET A 244 2.72 -8.73 9.43
CA MET A 244 3.18 -10.10 9.68
C MET A 244 3.65 -10.80 8.41
N SER A 245 3.04 -10.48 7.26
CA SER A 245 3.42 -11.07 5.97
C SER A 245 4.80 -10.61 5.54
N ALA A 246 5.10 -9.32 5.70
CA ALA A 246 6.42 -8.75 5.43
C ALA A 246 7.51 -9.31 6.36
N LEU A 247 7.18 -9.55 7.64
CA LEU A 247 8.11 -10.16 8.59
C LEU A 247 8.51 -11.59 8.22
N ILE A 248 7.57 -12.36 7.69
CA ILE A 248 7.76 -13.78 7.32
C ILE A 248 8.36 -13.90 5.91
N ALA A 249 8.02 -13.00 5.01
CA ALA A 249 8.45 -13.06 3.61
C ALA A 249 9.98 -13.06 3.49
N GLY A 250 10.52 -14.08 2.79
CA GLY A 250 11.95 -14.23 2.55
C GLY A 250 12.78 -14.71 3.75
N ALA A 251 12.19 -14.92 4.93
CA ALA A 251 12.88 -15.54 6.06
C ALA A 251 13.09 -17.05 5.79
N LYS A 252 14.33 -17.44 5.52
CA LYS A 252 14.69 -18.84 5.24
C LYS A 252 14.80 -19.67 6.51
N TYR A 253 15.12 -19.04 7.63
CA TYR A 253 15.34 -19.68 8.92
C TYR A 253 14.51 -18.98 10.01
N ARG A 254 14.11 -19.75 11.01
CA ARG A 254 13.37 -19.27 12.19
C ARG A 254 14.03 -18.06 12.87
N GLY A 255 15.36 -18.06 13.00
CA GLY A 255 16.13 -16.99 13.64
C GLY A 255 15.98 -15.64 12.93
N GLU A 256 15.85 -15.63 11.60
CA GLU A 256 15.70 -14.38 10.83
C GLU A 256 14.37 -13.66 11.16
N PHE A 257 13.28 -14.40 11.29
CA PHE A 257 11.99 -13.84 11.72
C PHE A 257 12.06 -13.30 13.16
N GLU A 258 12.67 -14.09 14.07
CA GLU A 258 12.84 -13.68 15.47
C GLU A 258 13.68 -12.40 15.59
N ASP A 259 14.76 -12.28 14.81
CA ASP A 259 15.62 -11.09 14.77
C ASP A 259 14.89 -9.86 14.21
N ARG A 260 14.11 -10.01 13.14
CA ARG A 260 13.28 -8.94 12.56
C ARG A 260 12.24 -8.44 13.56
N LEU A 261 11.50 -9.34 14.18
CA LEU A 261 10.50 -9.00 15.20
C LEU A 261 11.13 -8.32 16.41
N LYS A 262 12.27 -8.82 16.88
CA LYS A 262 13.02 -8.21 17.97
C LYS A 262 13.45 -6.78 17.64
N SER A 263 13.91 -6.55 16.41
CA SER A 263 14.32 -5.21 15.95
C SER A 263 13.17 -4.24 15.93
N VAL A 264 11.99 -4.64 15.43
CA VAL A 264 10.76 -3.84 15.52
C VAL A 264 10.42 -3.47 16.95
N ILE A 265 10.45 -4.46 17.86
CA ILE A 265 10.14 -4.26 19.28
C ILE A 265 11.12 -3.29 19.93
N ASP A 266 12.41 -3.44 19.64
CA ASP A 266 13.45 -2.57 20.20
C ASP A 266 13.32 -1.13 19.67
N GLU A 267 12.93 -0.93 18.40
CA GLU A 267 12.66 0.38 17.83
C GLU A 267 11.43 1.03 18.48
N VAL A 268 10.33 0.28 18.64
CA VAL A 268 9.13 0.76 19.35
C VAL A 268 9.43 1.18 20.78
N LYS A 269 10.27 0.44 21.50
CA LYS A 269 10.68 0.79 22.86
C LYS A 269 11.51 2.06 22.92
N ASN A 270 12.44 2.23 21.97
CA ASN A 270 13.35 3.37 21.94
C ASN A 270 12.62 4.67 21.59
N ASP A 271 11.65 4.63 20.68
CA ASP A 271 10.81 5.80 20.34
C ASP A 271 9.87 6.16 21.51
N GLY A 272 9.31 5.18 22.20
CA GLY A 272 8.40 5.39 23.33
C GLY A 272 7.06 6.05 22.99
N ASN A 273 6.87 6.58 21.78
CA ASN A 273 5.65 7.22 21.31
C ASN A 273 4.83 6.33 20.36
N ILE A 274 5.29 5.13 20.07
CA ILE A 274 4.64 4.22 19.16
C ILE A 274 3.66 3.32 19.91
N ILE A 275 2.46 3.18 19.34
CA ILE A 275 1.47 2.19 19.71
C ILE A 275 1.46 1.15 18.59
N LEU A 276 1.88 -0.08 18.89
CA LEU A 276 1.95 -1.14 17.91
C LEU A 276 0.57 -1.82 17.77
N PHE A 277 -0.03 -1.75 16.58
CA PHE A 277 -1.23 -2.52 16.26
C PHE A 277 -0.83 -3.85 15.64
N ILE A 278 -1.34 -4.95 16.20
CA ILE A 278 -1.08 -6.31 15.73
C ILE A 278 -2.42 -6.97 15.44
N ASP A 279 -2.74 -7.07 14.15
CA ASP A 279 -3.90 -7.85 13.73
C ASP A 279 -3.60 -9.36 13.85
N GLU A 280 -4.63 -10.15 14.09
CA GLU A 280 -4.50 -11.58 14.33
C GLU A 280 -3.38 -11.94 15.34
N ILE A 281 -3.28 -11.17 16.43
CA ILE A 281 -2.20 -11.30 17.43
C ILE A 281 -2.02 -12.75 17.96
N HIS A 282 -3.04 -13.57 17.83
CA HIS A 282 -2.98 -15.00 18.19
C HIS A 282 -1.97 -15.78 17.34
N THR A 283 -1.66 -15.34 16.12
CA THR A 283 -0.65 -15.97 15.24
C THR A 283 0.74 -15.87 15.84
N ILE A 284 1.04 -14.77 16.51
CA ILE A 284 2.31 -14.57 17.21
C ILE A 284 2.38 -15.37 18.52
N ILE A 285 1.26 -15.43 19.25
CA ILE A 285 1.19 -16.02 20.60
C ILE A 285 0.95 -17.53 20.55
N GLY A 286 0.22 -17.99 19.54
CA GLY A 286 -0.16 -19.40 19.39
C GLY A 286 0.82 -20.27 18.63
N ALA A 287 1.78 -19.68 17.97
CA ALA A 287 2.75 -20.38 17.15
C ALA A 287 3.67 -21.35 17.95
N GLY A 288 3.76 -21.24 19.28
CA GLY A 288 4.58 -22.10 20.14
C GLY A 288 4.00 -23.50 20.46
N ALA A 289 2.78 -23.81 20.01
CA ALA A 289 2.10 -25.07 20.40
C ALA A 289 2.39 -26.29 19.50
N VAL A 290 3.07 -26.09 18.37
CA VAL A 290 3.46 -27.18 17.45
C VAL A 290 4.98 -27.28 17.42
N GLU A 291 5.54 -28.48 17.60
CA GLU A 291 6.98 -28.72 17.50
C GLU A 291 7.52 -28.18 16.17
N GLY A 292 8.40 -27.15 16.24
CA GLY A 292 8.95 -26.45 15.07
C GLY A 292 8.28 -25.13 14.72
N SER A 293 7.23 -24.68 15.43
CA SER A 293 6.57 -23.40 15.15
C SER A 293 7.28 -22.22 15.82
N MET A 294 7.12 -21.01 15.22
CA MET A 294 7.77 -19.76 15.65
C MET A 294 7.26 -19.31 17.02
N ASP A 295 8.14 -19.22 18.03
CA ASP A 295 7.77 -18.78 19.39
C ASP A 295 8.00 -17.26 19.58
N ALA A 296 7.35 -16.47 18.74
CA ALA A 296 7.38 -15.01 18.81
C ALA A 296 6.80 -14.46 20.14
N ALA A 297 5.98 -15.26 20.81
CA ALA A 297 5.43 -14.93 22.12
C ALA A 297 6.53 -14.68 23.17
N ASN A 298 7.61 -15.43 23.15
CA ASN A 298 8.70 -15.27 24.10
C ASN A 298 9.49 -13.97 23.90
N ILE A 299 9.44 -13.38 22.71
CA ILE A 299 10.06 -12.09 22.41
C ILE A 299 9.18 -10.94 22.92
N LEU A 300 7.85 -11.02 22.72
CA LEU A 300 6.89 -9.99 23.15
C LEU A 300 6.63 -9.99 24.67
N LYS A 301 6.52 -11.15 25.28
CA LYS A 301 6.16 -11.30 26.71
C LYS A 301 7.01 -10.48 27.67
N PRO A 302 8.37 -10.45 27.59
CA PRO A 302 9.18 -9.67 28.52
C PRO A 302 8.90 -8.17 28.41
N SER A 303 8.74 -7.65 27.21
CA SER A 303 8.52 -6.23 26.94
C SER A 303 7.13 -5.77 27.34
N LEU A 304 6.12 -6.58 27.08
CA LEU A 304 4.76 -6.37 27.58
C LEU A 304 4.72 -6.47 29.12
N ALA A 305 5.47 -7.42 29.71
CA ALA A 305 5.52 -7.62 31.15
C ALA A 305 6.12 -6.42 31.89
N ARG A 306 7.11 -5.75 31.32
CA ARG A 306 7.74 -4.56 31.89
C ARG A 306 6.98 -3.25 31.58
N GLY A 307 5.96 -3.29 30.70
CA GLY A 307 5.22 -2.10 30.27
C GLY A 307 6.02 -1.20 29.32
N GLU A 308 7.06 -1.73 28.68
CA GLU A 308 7.92 -1.04 27.72
C GLU A 308 7.28 -0.94 26.33
N LEU A 309 6.23 -1.74 26.09
CA LEU A 309 5.54 -1.83 24.80
C LEU A 309 4.06 -1.50 24.99
N HIS A 310 3.57 -0.55 24.22
CA HIS A 310 2.14 -0.25 24.08
C HIS A 310 1.61 -0.96 22.83
N THR A 311 0.66 -1.86 23.02
CA THR A 311 0.15 -2.71 21.94
C THR A 311 -1.36 -2.74 21.92
N ILE A 312 -1.93 -2.62 20.72
CA ILE A 312 -3.33 -2.93 20.44
C ILE A 312 -3.35 -4.28 19.72
N GLY A 313 -3.95 -5.30 20.32
CA GLY A 313 -4.15 -6.60 19.66
C GLY A 313 -5.54 -6.67 19.04
N ALA A 314 -5.69 -7.44 17.95
CA ALA A 314 -6.99 -7.85 17.42
C ALA A 314 -7.03 -9.36 17.24
N THR A 315 -8.14 -10.01 17.60
CA THR A 315 -8.34 -11.45 17.45
C THR A 315 -9.82 -11.82 17.56
N THR A 316 -10.16 -13.07 17.29
CA THR A 316 -11.52 -13.58 17.54
C THR A 316 -11.68 -14.05 19.00
N LEU A 317 -12.93 -14.14 19.44
CA LEU A 317 -13.23 -14.62 20.80
C LEU A 317 -12.77 -16.08 21.02
N LYS A 318 -12.86 -16.91 19.97
CA LYS A 318 -12.41 -18.33 19.99
C LYS A 318 -10.92 -18.44 20.23
N GLU A 319 -10.13 -17.64 19.51
CA GLU A 319 -8.66 -17.63 19.60
C GLU A 319 -8.18 -16.97 20.89
N TYR A 320 -8.85 -15.92 21.35
CA TYR A 320 -8.60 -15.30 22.66
C TYR A 320 -8.70 -16.34 23.78
N ARG A 321 -9.79 -17.13 23.83
CA ARG A 321 -9.97 -18.20 24.83
C ARG A 321 -8.91 -19.28 24.70
N LYS A 322 -8.50 -19.62 23.48
CA LYS A 322 -7.52 -20.68 23.24
C LYS A 322 -6.11 -20.29 23.66
N TYR A 323 -5.69 -19.05 23.37
CA TYR A 323 -4.29 -18.62 23.50
C TYR A 323 -4.03 -17.62 24.63
N PHE A 324 -4.96 -16.68 24.91
CA PHE A 324 -4.77 -15.65 25.91
C PHE A 324 -5.28 -16.01 27.30
N GLU A 325 -6.45 -16.63 27.40
CA GLU A 325 -7.02 -17.00 28.72
C GLU A 325 -6.17 -18.07 29.44
N LYS A 326 -5.40 -18.87 28.70
CA LYS A 326 -4.50 -19.86 29.26
C LYS A 326 -3.16 -19.29 29.70
N ASP A 327 -2.79 -18.10 29.23
CA ASP A 327 -1.54 -17.43 29.56
C ASP A 327 -1.79 -16.31 30.59
N THR A 328 -1.49 -16.60 31.86
CA THR A 328 -1.69 -15.66 32.96
C THR A 328 -0.87 -14.39 32.84
N ALA A 329 0.28 -14.41 32.14
CA ALA A 329 1.11 -13.24 31.90
C ALA A 329 0.44 -12.27 30.92
N MET A 330 -0.11 -12.82 29.82
CA MET A 330 -0.85 -12.04 28.82
C MET A 330 -2.17 -11.51 29.39
N GLN A 331 -2.92 -12.31 30.12
CA GLN A 331 -4.18 -11.92 30.76
C GLN A 331 -4.04 -10.70 31.69
N ARG A 332 -2.88 -10.59 32.37
CA ARG A 332 -2.58 -9.45 33.27
C ARG A 332 -2.17 -8.18 32.52
N ARG A 333 -1.91 -8.25 31.21
CA ARG A 333 -1.40 -7.14 30.40
C ARG A 333 -2.42 -6.60 29.39
N PHE A 334 -3.29 -7.48 28.90
CA PHE A 334 -4.32 -7.11 27.95
C PHE A 334 -5.68 -6.89 28.64
N GLN A 335 -6.41 -5.89 28.13
CA GLN A 335 -7.78 -5.61 28.53
C GLN A 335 -8.69 -5.79 27.31
N PRO A 336 -9.67 -6.71 27.38
CA PRO A 336 -10.58 -6.93 26.25
C PRO A 336 -11.49 -5.74 25.98
N VAL A 337 -11.67 -5.47 24.69
CA VAL A 337 -12.66 -4.56 24.11
C VAL A 337 -13.49 -5.36 23.12
N LYS A 338 -14.77 -5.52 23.39
CA LYS A 338 -15.67 -6.29 22.55
C LYS A 338 -16.05 -5.49 21.30
N VAL A 339 -15.96 -6.13 20.15
CA VAL A 339 -16.33 -5.58 18.84
C VAL A 339 -17.41 -6.48 18.26
N ASP A 340 -18.65 -6.16 18.58
CA ASP A 340 -19.79 -6.90 18.09
C ASP A 340 -20.08 -6.59 16.62
N GLU A 341 -20.75 -7.53 15.95
CA GLU A 341 -21.33 -7.30 14.63
C GLU A 341 -22.30 -6.11 14.71
N PRO A 342 -22.16 -5.11 13.82
CA PRO A 342 -23.09 -3.98 13.81
C PRO A 342 -24.49 -4.44 13.37
N SER A 343 -25.50 -3.74 13.86
CA SER A 343 -26.87 -3.90 13.36
C SER A 343 -26.96 -3.50 11.88
N VAL A 344 -28.01 -3.93 11.18
CA VAL A 344 -28.26 -3.54 9.77
C VAL A 344 -28.29 -2.02 9.60
N ASN A 345 -28.82 -1.28 10.57
CA ASN A 345 -28.87 0.18 10.52
C ASN A 345 -27.49 0.82 10.70
N GLU A 346 -26.65 0.30 11.59
CA GLU A 346 -25.29 0.76 11.78
C GLU A 346 -24.43 0.40 10.56
N ALA A 347 -24.59 -0.81 10.02
CA ALA A 347 -23.92 -1.21 8.78
C ALA A 347 -24.30 -0.29 7.62
N LEU A 348 -25.57 0.10 7.49
CA LEU A 348 -26.02 1.06 6.48
C LEU A 348 -25.33 2.43 6.64
N GLN A 349 -25.12 2.91 7.86
CA GLN A 349 -24.38 4.17 8.08
C GLN A 349 -22.91 4.03 7.66
N ILE A 350 -22.30 2.88 7.95
CA ILE A 350 -20.93 2.58 7.50
C ILE A 350 -20.86 2.58 5.97
N LEU A 351 -21.78 1.88 5.30
CA LEU A 351 -21.84 1.83 3.84
C LEU A 351 -22.01 3.23 3.22
N ARG A 352 -22.86 4.07 3.80
CA ARG A 352 -23.03 5.46 3.36
C ARG A 352 -21.74 6.28 3.51
N GLY A 353 -20.98 6.02 4.56
CA GLY A 353 -19.71 6.71 4.79
C GLY A 353 -18.59 6.32 3.82
N ILE A 354 -18.57 5.06 3.35
CA ILE A 354 -17.57 4.60 2.40
C ILE A 354 -18.03 4.68 0.93
N LYS A 355 -19.31 4.98 0.69
CA LYS A 355 -19.93 5.05 -0.62
C LYS A 355 -19.11 5.85 -1.63
N GLU A 356 -18.76 7.08 -1.27
CA GLU A 356 -18.05 8.01 -2.17
C GLU A 356 -16.70 7.44 -2.63
N ARG A 357 -16.01 6.71 -1.75
CA ARG A 357 -14.75 6.04 -2.09
C ARG A 357 -14.94 4.86 -3.02
N LEU A 358 -15.95 4.04 -2.79
CA LEU A 358 -16.31 2.94 -3.69
C LEU A 358 -16.72 3.47 -5.07
N GLU A 359 -17.53 4.54 -5.12
CA GLU A 359 -17.89 5.21 -6.36
C GLU A 359 -16.66 5.74 -7.12
N THR A 360 -15.70 6.34 -6.41
CA THR A 360 -14.45 6.84 -7.01
C THR A 360 -13.56 5.70 -7.50
N HIS A 361 -13.43 4.62 -6.71
CA HIS A 361 -12.59 3.47 -7.07
C HIS A 361 -13.08 2.74 -8.33
N HIS A 362 -14.38 2.45 -8.38
CA HIS A 362 -14.99 1.73 -9.50
C HIS A 362 -15.42 2.63 -10.62
N ASN A 363 -15.46 3.92 -10.37
CA ASN A 363 -15.91 4.88 -11.35
C ASN A 363 -17.39 4.72 -11.74
N VAL A 364 -18.25 4.36 -10.80
CA VAL A 364 -19.68 4.13 -10.96
C VAL A 364 -20.47 4.88 -9.90
N THR A 365 -21.75 5.09 -10.11
CA THR A 365 -22.64 5.66 -9.10
C THR A 365 -23.32 4.53 -8.34
N ILE A 366 -23.44 4.65 -7.01
CA ILE A 366 -24.10 3.69 -6.15
C ILE A 366 -25.34 4.34 -5.55
N ASN A 367 -26.51 3.80 -5.82
CA ASN A 367 -27.77 4.33 -5.28
C ASN A 367 -27.91 3.99 -3.78
N ASP A 368 -28.59 4.83 -3.01
CA ASP A 368 -28.86 4.54 -1.59
C ASP A 368 -29.71 3.28 -1.43
N SER A 369 -30.60 2.98 -2.37
CA SER A 369 -31.39 1.74 -2.42
C SER A 369 -30.50 0.49 -2.50
N ALA A 370 -29.38 0.55 -3.24
CA ALA A 370 -28.40 -0.53 -3.29
C ALA A 370 -27.71 -0.75 -1.94
N LEU A 371 -27.35 0.33 -1.22
CA LEU A 371 -26.76 0.22 0.11
C LEU A 371 -27.73 -0.42 1.10
N VAL A 372 -29.00 0.01 1.06
CA VAL A 372 -30.07 -0.57 1.90
C VAL A 372 -30.27 -2.05 1.59
N SER A 373 -30.28 -2.41 0.31
CA SER A 373 -30.45 -3.80 -0.13
C SER A 373 -29.23 -4.65 0.24
N ALA A 374 -28.02 -4.15 0.03
CA ALA A 374 -26.79 -4.85 0.41
C ALA A 374 -26.76 -5.15 1.93
N ALA A 375 -27.09 -4.17 2.78
CA ALA A 375 -27.13 -4.40 4.22
C ALA A 375 -28.21 -5.41 4.64
N LYS A 376 -29.40 -5.35 4.04
CA LYS A 376 -30.53 -6.26 4.37
C LYS A 376 -30.33 -7.67 3.81
N LEU A 377 -29.98 -7.78 2.52
CA LEU A 377 -29.85 -9.06 1.85
C LEU A 377 -28.65 -9.84 2.35
N SER A 378 -27.49 -9.19 2.54
CA SER A 378 -26.33 -9.84 3.14
C SER A 378 -26.63 -10.38 4.54
N ASN A 379 -27.32 -9.58 5.37
CA ASN A 379 -27.69 -10.04 6.71
C ASN A 379 -28.65 -11.24 6.69
N ARG A 380 -29.53 -11.32 5.70
CA ARG A 380 -30.54 -12.39 5.61
C ARG A 380 -30.01 -13.67 4.96
N TYR A 381 -29.21 -13.56 3.93
CA TYR A 381 -28.83 -14.69 3.06
C TYR A 381 -27.38 -15.15 3.24
N ILE A 382 -26.45 -14.26 3.63
CA ILE A 382 -25.04 -14.59 3.87
C ILE A 382 -24.84 -14.84 5.38
N THR A 383 -24.80 -16.12 5.77
CA THR A 383 -24.76 -16.53 7.18
C THR A 383 -23.38 -16.89 7.70
N ASP A 384 -22.42 -17.09 6.82
CA ASP A 384 -21.04 -17.49 7.13
C ASP A 384 -20.09 -16.32 7.34
N ARG A 385 -20.55 -15.08 7.11
CA ARG A 385 -19.81 -13.82 7.26
C ARG A 385 -20.59 -12.82 8.10
N PHE A 386 -19.89 -11.77 8.56
CA PHE A 386 -20.43 -10.76 9.46
C PHE A 386 -20.51 -9.38 8.80
N LEU A 387 -21.46 -8.56 9.24
CA LEU A 387 -21.53 -7.15 8.90
C LEU A 387 -20.36 -6.39 9.56
N PRO A 388 -19.83 -5.31 8.94
CA PRO A 388 -20.26 -4.74 7.65
C PRO A 388 -19.63 -5.40 6.43
N ASP A 389 -18.63 -6.26 6.60
CA ASP A 389 -17.76 -6.81 5.56
C ASP A 389 -18.56 -7.44 4.41
N LYS A 390 -19.48 -8.37 4.73
CA LYS A 390 -20.34 -9.02 3.73
C LYS A 390 -21.20 -8.06 2.89
N ALA A 391 -21.59 -6.92 3.47
CA ALA A 391 -22.37 -5.93 2.74
C ALA A 391 -21.47 -5.02 1.87
N ILE A 392 -20.26 -4.75 2.34
CA ILE A 392 -19.23 -4.02 1.55
C ILE A 392 -18.85 -4.84 0.33
N ASP A 393 -18.57 -6.13 0.51
CA ASP A 393 -18.22 -7.05 -0.59
C ASP A 393 -19.31 -7.10 -1.67
N LEU A 394 -20.59 -7.17 -1.28
CA LEU A 394 -21.69 -7.15 -2.27
C LEU A 394 -21.71 -5.87 -3.10
N ILE A 395 -21.45 -4.73 -2.48
CA ILE A 395 -21.42 -3.44 -3.19
C ILE A 395 -20.20 -3.37 -4.09
N ASP A 396 -19.06 -3.82 -3.59
CA ASP A 396 -17.80 -3.85 -4.34
C ASP A 396 -17.91 -4.73 -5.59
N GLU A 397 -18.50 -5.92 -5.44
CA GLU A 397 -18.73 -6.85 -6.53
C GLU A 397 -19.73 -6.29 -7.55
N ALA A 398 -20.86 -5.71 -7.11
CA ALA A 398 -21.84 -5.08 -7.99
C ALA A 398 -21.25 -3.89 -8.76
N ALA A 399 -20.43 -3.10 -8.08
CA ALA A 399 -19.72 -1.97 -8.70
C ALA A 399 -18.68 -2.42 -9.72
N ALA A 400 -17.93 -3.49 -9.41
CA ALA A 400 -16.98 -4.10 -10.33
C ALA A 400 -17.66 -4.72 -11.56
N GLU A 401 -18.79 -5.42 -11.38
CA GLU A 401 -19.59 -5.96 -12.49
C GLU A 401 -20.09 -4.84 -13.40
N LEU A 402 -20.67 -3.78 -12.82
CA LEU A 402 -21.14 -2.63 -13.57
C LEU A 402 -20.01 -1.96 -14.35
N LYS A 403 -18.84 -1.76 -13.73
CA LYS A 403 -17.66 -1.22 -14.40
C LYS A 403 -17.26 -2.08 -15.59
N MET A 404 -17.22 -3.40 -15.42
CA MET A 404 -16.90 -4.32 -16.49
C MET A 404 -17.92 -4.23 -17.64
N GLN A 405 -19.23 -4.06 -17.34
CA GLN A 405 -20.27 -3.87 -18.35
C GLN A 405 -20.07 -2.55 -19.13
N ILE A 406 -19.66 -1.47 -18.45
CA ILE A 406 -19.38 -0.16 -19.09
C ILE A 406 -18.13 -0.22 -19.97
N GLU A 407 -17.11 -0.93 -19.55
CA GLU A 407 -15.85 -1.08 -20.29
C GLU A 407 -15.98 -2.06 -21.46
N SER A 408 -16.94 -3.00 -21.39
CA SER A 408 -17.19 -4.02 -22.40
C SER A 408 -18.14 -3.51 -23.51
N GLU A 409 -18.09 -4.18 -24.64
CA GLU A 409 -19.01 -3.90 -25.74
C GLU A 409 -20.44 -4.36 -25.38
N PRO A 410 -21.49 -3.53 -25.57
CA PRO A 410 -22.86 -3.91 -25.29
C PRO A 410 -23.29 -5.16 -26.07
N ILE A 411 -24.10 -6.02 -25.44
CA ILE A 411 -24.58 -7.28 -26.04
C ILE A 411 -25.29 -7.02 -27.39
N ALA A 412 -26.08 -5.94 -27.47
CA ALA A 412 -26.78 -5.56 -28.71
C ALA A 412 -25.78 -5.32 -29.87
N LEU A 413 -24.69 -4.62 -29.61
CA LEU A 413 -23.67 -4.32 -30.62
C LEU A 413 -22.88 -5.58 -31.01
N SER A 414 -22.50 -6.40 -30.02
CA SER A 414 -21.81 -7.67 -30.29
C SER A 414 -22.66 -8.65 -31.08
N THR A 415 -23.99 -8.68 -30.85
CA THR A 415 -24.92 -9.51 -31.60
C THR A 415 -24.99 -9.08 -33.07
N ILE A 416 -25.15 -7.78 -33.33
CA ILE A 416 -25.18 -7.27 -34.71
C ILE A 416 -23.85 -7.53 -35.44
N LYS A 417 -22.70 -7.38 -34.75
CA LYS A 417 -21.39 -7.72 -35.33
C LYS A 417 -21.31 -9.20 -35.74
N ARG A 418 -21.84 -10.10 -34.91
CA ARG A 418 -21.90 -11.54 -35.24
C ARG A 418 -22.83 -11.81 -36.44
N GLU A 419 -24.00 -11.17 -36.50
CA GLU A 419 -24.91 -11.30 -37.62
C GLU A 419 -24.26 -10.80 -38.92
N ILE A 420 -23.60 -9.64 -38.89
CA ILE A 420 -22.83 -9.10 -40.04
C ILE A 420 -21.73 -10.10 -40.45
N GLN A 421 -21.01 -10.67 -39.50
CA GLN A 421 -19.97 -11.66 -39.79
C GLN A 421 -20.58 -12.92 -40.48
N THR A 422 -21.69 -13.43 -39.97
CA THR A 422 -22.39 -14.59 -40.54
C THR A 422 -22.84 -14.31 -41.97
N LEU A 423 -23.48 -13.16 -42.21
CA LEU A 423 -23.89 -12.73 -43.53
C LEU A 423 -22.71 -12.56 -44.51
N ASN A 424 -21.58 -12.05 -44.03
CA ASN A 424 -20.36 -11.94 -44.85
C ASN A 424 -19.81 -13.33 -45.24
N VAL A 425 -19.80 -14.29 -44.31
CA VAL A 425 -19.39 -15.68 -44.61
C VAL A 425 -20.33 -16.31 -45.65
N GLU A 426 -21.65 -16.14 -45.49
CA GLU A 426 -22.66 -16.62 -46.49
C GLU A 426 -22.43 -15.94 -47.85
N LYS A 427 -22.19 -14.62 -47.88
CA LYS A 427 -21.88 -13.86 -49.09
C LYS A 427 -20.68 -14.41 -49.85
N GLU A 428 -19.57 -14.68 -49.14
CA GLU A 428 -18.37 -15.22 -49.77
C GLU A 428 -18.56 -16.68 -50.26
N ALA A 429 -19.29 -17.50 -49.50
CA ALA A 429 -19.63 -18.86 -49.92
C ALA A 429 -20.46 -18.86 -51.22
N LEU A 430 -21.49 -18.00 -51.29
CA LEU A 430 -22.36 -17.89 -52.50
C LEU A 430 -21.64 -17.29 -53.70
N LYS A 431 -20.64 -16.46 -53.51
CA LYS A 431 -19.78 -15.93 -54.59
C LYS A 431 -18.90 -17.02 -55.21
N MET A 432 -18.45 -17.98 -54.40
CA MET A 432 -17.65 -19.11 -54.89
C MET A 432 -18.47 -20.09 -55.74
N GLU A 433 -19.80 -20.21 -55.47
CA GLU A 433 -20.73 -21.02 -56.23
C GLU A 433 -21.33 -20.20 -57.39
N LYS A 434 -20.81 -20.34 -58.61
CA LYS A 434 -21.25 -19.62 -59.83
C LYS A 434 -22.66 -20.04 -60.33
N ASN A 435 -23.70 -20.05 -59.49
CA ASN A 435 -25.06 -20.45 -59.86
C ASN A 435 -26.01 -19.24 -60.06
N LYS A 436 -26.86 -19.21 -61.09
CA LYS A 436 -27.79 -18.11 -61.38
C LYS A 436 -28.80 -17.87 -60.23
N LYS A 437 -29.20 -18.90 -59.49
CA LYS A 437 -30.09 -18.77 -58.30
C LYS A 437 -29.44 -18.02 -57.13
N ASN A 438 -28.12 -17.97 -57.05
CA ASN A 438 -27.42 -17.31 -56.00
C ASN A 438 -27.41 -15.78 -56.15
N LYS A 439 -27.73 -15.21 -57.33
CA LYS A 439 -27.79 -13.76 -57.56
C LYS A 439 -28.88 -13.07 -56.75
N GLU A 440 -30.06 -13.66 -56.63
CA GLU A 440 -31.16 -13.08 -55.84
C GLU A 440 -30.83 -13.09 -54.34
N ARG A 441 -30.27 -14.19 -53.84
CA ARG A 441 -29.85 -14.28 -52.44
C ARG A 441 -28.69 -13.36 -52.12
N LEU A 442 -27.72 -13.18 -53.03
CA LEU A 442 -26.64 -12.21 -52.89
C LEU A 442 -27.17 -10.77 -52.81
N ASN A 443 -28.15 -10.39 -53.65
CA ASN A 443 -28.76 -9.05 -53.56
C ASN A 443 -29.55 -8.86 -52.26
N GLN A 444 -30.16 -9.89 -51.71
CA GLN A 444 -30.83 -9.86 -50.40
C GLN A 444 -29.81 -9.67 -49.28
N ILE A 445 -28.74 -10.46 -49.26
CA ILE A 445 -27.67 -10.37 -48.28
C ILE A 445 -26.99 -8.98 -48.30
N GLU A 446 -26.80 -8.39 -49.49
CA GLU A 446 -26.25 -7.05 -49.62
C GLU A 446 -27.15 -5.98 -49.00
N LYS A 447 -28.47 -6.11 -49.16
CA LYS A 447 -29.44 -5.22 -48.49
C LYS A 447 -29.45 -5.42 -46.96
N GLU A 448 -29.47 -6.70 -46.54
CA GLU A 448 -29.40 -7.02 -45.10
C GLU A 448 -28.12 -6.52 -44.46
N LEU A 449 -26.97 -6.69 -45.12
CA LEU A 449 -25.70 -6.14 -44.68
C LEU A 449 -25.70 -4.61 -44.61
N ALA A 450 -26.29 -3.92 -45.60
CA ALA A 450 -26.39 -2.46 -45.57
C ALA A 450 -27.21 -1.99 -44.36
N ASN A 451 -28.38 -2.59 -44.14
CA ASN A 451 -29.23 -2.25 -42.99
C ASN A 451 -28.55 -2.56 -41.64
N LYS A 452 -27.90 -3.73 -41.53
CA LYS A 452 -27.18 -4.12 -40.31
C LYS A 452 -25.94 -3.25 -40.04
N ASN A 453 -25.25 -2.80 -41.08
CA ASN A 453 -24.13 -1.86 -40.94
C ASN A 453 -24.60 -0.46 -40.50
N GLU A 454 -25.74 0.02 -40.98
CA GLU A 454 -26.34 1.27 -40.52
C GLU A 454 -26.79 1.16 -39.07
N GLU A 455 -27.46 0.06 -38.68
CA GLU A 455 -27.84 -0.23 -37.30
C GLU A 455 -26.61 -0.28 -36.37
N LYS A 456 -25.54 -0.95 -36.80
CA LYS A 456 -24.24 -1.02 -36.09
C LYS A 456 -23.67 0.36 -35.89
N GLN A 457 -23.58 1.21 -36.93
CA GLN A 457 -23.04 2.56 -36.83
C GLN A 457 -23.84 3.44 -35.86
N ASN A 458 -25.16 3.33 -35.89
CA ASN A 458 -26.04 4.06 -34.96
C ASN A 458 -25.80 3.62 -33.50
N LEU A 459 -25.68 2.31 -33.25
CA LEU A 459 -25.40 1.78 -31.91
C LEU A 459 -24.00 2.12 -31.45
N GLU A 460 -22.99 2.07 -32.31
CA GLU A 460 -21.63 2.48 -32.00
C GLU A 460 -21.56 3.98 -31.62
N ALA A 461 -22.22 4.83 -32.40
CA ALA A 461 -22.26 6.26 -32.11
C ALA A 461 -22.97 6.58 -30.78
N ARG A 462 -24.08 5.87 -30.49
CA ARG A 462 -24.78 5.99 -29.19
C ARG A 462 -23.90 5.53 -28.03
N PHE A 463 -23.31 4.36 -28.15
CA PHE A 463 -22.42 3.80 -27.12
C PHE A 463 -21.23 4.72 -26.83
N GLU A 464 -20.56 5.23 -27.86
CA GLU A 464 -19.46 6.19 -27.70
C GLU A 464 -19.89 7.49 -27.02
N ASN A 465 -21.07 8.00 -27.34
CA ASN A 465 -21.60 9.21 -26.73
C ASN A 465 -21.95 9.00 -25.25
N GLU A 466 -22.60 7.88 -24.92
CA GLU A 466 -22.90 7.49 -23.55
C GLU A 466 -21.62 7.30 -22.72
N LYS A 467 -20.65 6.56 -23.27
CA LYS A 467 -19.34 6.33 -22.63
C LYS A 467 -18.55 7.63 -22.38
N ARG A 468 -18.58 8.56 -23.33
CA ARG A 468 -17.93 9.87 -23.18
C ARG A 468 -18.58 10.69 -22.06
N THR A 469 -19.90 10.73 -21.99
CA THR A 469 -20.62 11.47 -20.94
C THR A 469 -20.37 10.86 -19.56
N PHE A 470 -20.33 9.53 -19.49
CA PHE A 470 -20.01 8.78 -18.28
C PHE A 470 -18.59 9.08 -17.79
N ASN A 471 -17.58 8.94 -18.64
CA ASN A 471 -16.17 9.19 -18.30
C ASN A 471 -15.93 10.63 -17.87
N ALA A 472 -16.55 11.61 -18.56
CA ALA A 472 -16.43 13.02 -18.20
C ALA A 472 -16.97 13.31 -16.78
N THR A 473 -18.09 12.70 -16.40
CA THR A 473 -18.65 12.83 -15.05
C THR A 473 -17.72 12.24 -13.99
N SER A 474 -17.11 11.16 -14.31
CA SER A 474 -16.23 10.41 -13.44
C SER A 474 -14.89 11.13 -13.21
N GLU A 475 -14.27 11.65 -14.26
CA GLU A 475 -13.06 12.47 -14.13
C GLU A 475 -13.29 13.69 -13.23
N LEU A 476 -14.49 14.30 -13.32
CA LEU A 476 -14.87 15.42 -12.46
C LEU A 476 -15.01 14.98 -10.99
N LYS A 477 -15.62 13.82 -10.70
CA LYS A 477 -15.72 13.27 -9.34
C LYS A 477 -14.34 12.99 -8.74
N ALA A 478 -13.45 12.32 -9.48
CA ALA A 478 -12.09 12.04 -9.04
C ALA A 478 -11.32 13.34 -8.71
N LYS A 479 -11.53 14.39 -9.51
CA LYS A 479 -10.91 15.69 -9.29
C LYS A 479 -11.43 16.39 -8.03
N ILE A 480 -12.71 16.24 -7.72
CA ILE A 480 -13.32 16.74 -6.47
C ILE A 480 -12.70 16.04 -5.26
N ASP A 481 -12.52 14.73 -5.30
CA ASP A 481 -11.93 13.96 -4.20
C ASP A 481 -10.47 14.36 -3.94
N GLU A 482 -9.69 14.57 -5.01
CA GLU A 482 -8.34 15.13 -4.91
C GLU A 482 -8.33 16.53 -4.28
N LEU A 483 -9.26 17.40 -4.69
CA LEU A 483 -9.37 18.74 -4.14
C LEU A 483 -9.82 18.75 -2.68
N ARG A 484 -10.74 17.87 -2.29
CA ARG A 484 -11.14 17.69 -0.87
C ARG A 484 -9.97 17.25 0.00
N THR A 485 -9.15 16.33 -0.51
CA THR A 485 -7.92 15.91 0.18
C THR A 485 -6.96 17.09 0.35
N LYS A 486 -6.73 17.89 -0.68
CA LYS A 486 -5.90 19.10 -0.63
C LYS A 486 -6.46 20.16 0.35
N ALA A 487 -7.77 20.36 0.35
CA ALA A 487 -8.42 21.28 1.29
C ALA A 487 -8.24 20.85 2.74
N ASN A 488 -8.37 19.54 3.02
CA ASN A 488 -8.15 18.98 4.36
C ASN A 488 -6.69 19.13 4.81
N ILE A 489 -5.72 18.93 3.93
CA ILE A 489 -4.29 19.17 4.21
C ILE A 489 -4.07 20.64 4.52
N ALA A 490 -4.56 21.56 3.68
CA ALA A 490 -4.42 22.99 3.89
C ALA A 490 -5.03 23.47 5.22
N LYS A 491 -6.19 22.92 5.64
CA LYS A 491 -6.78 23.18 6.97
C LYS A 491 -5.88 22.75 8.11
N ARG A 492 -5.26 21.57 8.01
CA ARG A 492 -4.32 21.05 9.03
C ARG A 492 -3.07 21.91 9.15
N GLU A 493 -2.59 22.45 8.03
CA GLU A 493 -1.46 23.37 7.96
C GLU A 493 -1.84 24.82 8.35
N SER A 494 -3.09 25.03 8.78
CA SER A 494 -3.65 26.36 9.11
C SER A 494 -3.68 27.35 7.94
N ASN A 495 -3.61 26.85 6.70
CA ASN A 495 -3.78 27.65 5.48
C ASN A 495 -5.26 27.71 5.09
N PHE A 496 -6.02 28.47 5.88
CA PHE A 496 -7.47 28.58 5.72
C PHE A 496 -7.89 29.32 4.43
N GLU A 497 -7.04 30.19 3.91
CA GLU A 497 -7.30 30.88 2.65
C GLU A 497 -7.32 29.92 1.47
N GLN A 498 -6.33 29.05 1.37
CA GLN A 498 -6.27 28.02 0.33
C GLN A 498 -7.39 27.00 0.48
N ALA A 499 -7.69 26.56 1.70
CA ALA A 499 -8.80 25.65 1.96
C ALA A 499 -10.14 26.26 1.53
N ALA A 500 -10.40 27.53 1.88
CA ALA A 500 -11.63 28.24 1.49
C ALA A 500 -11.74 28.41 -0.03
N LYS A 501 -10.65 28.74 -0.73
CA LYS A 501 -10.63 28.84 -2.19
C LYS A 501 -11.03 27.54 -2.87
N ILE A 502 -10.53 26.42 -2.36
CA ILE A 502 -10.87 25.09 -2.88
C ILE A 502 -12.33 24.75 -2.57
N GLU A 503 -12.75 24.86 -1.30
CA GLU A 503 -14.08 24.42 -0.87
C GLU A 503 -15.23 25.27 -1.40
N TYR A 504 -15.04 26.58 -1.43
CA TYR A 504 -16.09 27.52 -1.84
C TYR A 504 -15.96 28.03 -3.29
N GLY A 505 -14.83 27.75 -3.96
CA GLY A 505 -14.60 28.17 -5.33
C GLY A 505 -14.49 27.00 -6.31
N GLU A 506 -13.48 26.14 -6.13
CA GLU A 506 -13.15 25.12 -7.14
C GLU A 506 -14.12 23.93 -7.12
N ILE A 507 -14.46 23.41 -5.93
CA ILE A 507 -15.37 22.27 -5.79
C ILE A 507 -16.77 22.59 -6.31
N PRO A 508 -17.45 23.71 -5.93
CA PRO A 508 -18.79 24.02 -6.43
C PRO A 508 -18.84 24.18 -7.97
N ALA A 509 -17.78 24.72 -8.58
CA ALA A 509 -17.69 24.84 -10.03
C ALA A 509 -17.62 23.48 -10.76
N LEU A 510 -17.00 22.47 -10.13
CA LEU A 510 -16.97 21.11 -10.66
C LEU A 510 -18.31 20.37 -10.40
N GLU A 511 -18.94 20.61 -9.23
CA GLU A 511 -20.26 20.05 -8.90
C GLU A 511 -21.34 20.54 -9.86
N GLU A 512 -21.28 21.81 -10.29
CA GLU A 512 -22.19 22.33 -11.31
C GLU A 512 -22.02 21.62 -12.67
N LYS A 513 -20.78 21.36 -13.08
CA LYS A 513 -20.51 20.58 -14.31
C LYS A 513 -20.99 19.14 -14.19
N ILE A 514 -20.84 18.53 -13.03
CA ILE A 514 -21.39 17.18 -12.78
C ILE A 514 -22.91 17.21 -12.92
N LYS A 515 -23.57 18.22 -12.36
CA LYS A 515 -25.03 18.39 -12.46
C LYS A 515 -25.48 18.52 -13.92
N GLU A 516 -24.78 19.30 -14.73
CA GLU A 516 -25.05 19.42 -16.17
C GLU A 516 -24.91 18.08 -16.90
N ASN A 517 -23.83 17.33 -16.60
CA ASN A 517 -23.62 16.03 -17.21
C ASN A 517 -24.66 15.00 -16.76
N THR A 518 -25.07 15.05 -15.48
CA THR A 518 -26.15 14.20 -14.96
C THR A 518 -27.46 14.49 -15.68
N GLN A 519 -27.83 15.76 -15.88
CA GLN A 519 -29.04 16.11 -16.65
C GLN A 519 -28.98 15.64 -18.10
N LYS A 520 -27.79 15.66 -18.73
CA LYS A 520 -27.63 15.08 -20.08
C LYS A 520 -27.83 13.57 -20.08
N TRP A 521 -27.29 12.91 -19.05
CA TRP A 521 -27.45 11.47 -18.88
C TRP A 521 -28.92 11.08 -18.64
N ASP A 522 -29.64 11.79 -17.76
CA ASP A 522 -31.05 11.54 -17.48
C ASP A 522 -31.90 11.64 -18.75
N LYS A 523 -31.64 12.62 -19.62
CA LYS A 523 -32.31 12.74 -20.92
C LYS A 523 -32.01 11.54 -21.85
N MET A 524 -30.74 11.09 -21.89
CA MET A 524 -30.37 9.91 -22.66
C MET A 524 -31.07 8.66 -22.12
N GLN A 525 -31.24 8.56 -20.80
CA GLN A 525 -31.90 7.43 -20.14
C GLN A 525 -33.39 7.37 -20.48
N GLU A 526 -34.09 8.50 -20.59
CA GLU A 526 -35.48 8.55 -21.06
C GLU A 526 -35.64 8.00 -22.50
N GLU A 527 -34.63 8.18 -23.34
CA GLU A 527 -34.57 7.65 -24.71
C GLU A 527 -34.12 6.18 -24.77
N GLY A 528 -33.76 5.59 -23.63
CA GLY A 528 -33.22 4.24 -23.47
C GLY A 528 -31.72 4.17 -23.70
N THR A 529 -30.93 3.97 -22.64
CA THR A 529 -29.46 3.84 -22.70
C THR A 529 -29.02 2.39 -22.93
N LEU A 530 -27.86 2.24 -23.57
CA LEU A 530 -27.16 0.95 -23.73
C LEU A 530 -26.36 0.59 -22.47
N LEU A 531 -25.93 1.62 -21.72
CA LEU A 531 -25.15 1.47 -20.51
C LEU A 531 -26.02 1.76 -19.28
N ARG A 532 -25.80 0.98 -18.22
CA ARG A 532 -26.23 1.35 -16.86
C ARG A 532 -25.13 2.22 -16.23
N ASN A 533 -25.52 3.22 -15.45
CA ASN A 533 -24.57 4.13 -14.80
C ASN A 533 -24.55 3.99 -13.28
N SER A 534 -25.42 3.21 -12.70
CA SER A 534 -25.55 3.08 -11.26
C SER A 534 -25.83 1.66 -10.82
N VAL A 535 -25.28 1.33 -9.66
CA VAL A 535 -25.63 0.13 -8.91
C VAL A 535 -26.96 0.38 -8.20
N ASP A 536 -27.92 -0.45 -8.46
CA ASP A 536 -29.28 -0.41 -7.89
C ASP A 536 -29.59 -1.66 -7.04
N GLU A 537 -30.82 -1.75 -6.55
CA GLU A 537 -31.30 -2.87 -5.74
C GLU A 537 -31.28 -4.19 -6.53
N GLU A 538 -31.59 -4.14 -7.84
CA GLU A 538 -31.61 -5.33 -8.71
C GLU A 538 -30.20 -5.88 -8.92
N ALA A 539 -29.21 -4.99 -9.10
CA ALA A 539 -27.81 -5.40 -9.23
C ALA A 539 -27.34 -6.15 -7.97
N ILE A 540 -27.66 -5.64 -6.79
CA ILE A 540 -27.33 -6.33 -5.53
C ILE A 540 -28.08 -7.66 -5.40
N ALA A 541 -29.36 -7.71 -5.76
CA ALA A 541 -30.16 -8.93 -5.65
C ALA A 541 -29.69 -10.03 -6.62
N SER A 542 -29.08 -9.68 -7.75
CA SER A 542 -28.55 -10.65 -8.72
C SER A 542 -27.26 -11.33 -8.25
N ILE A 543 -26.51 -10.72 -7.32
CA ILE A 543 -25.24 -11.24 -6.79
C ILE A 543 -25.47 -12.13 -5.56
N VAL A 544 -26.48 -11.84 -4.75
CA VAL A 544 -26.81 -12.60 -3.54
C VAL A 544 -27.37 -13.98 -3.89
#